data_1ba328f5f63215ad253ab32c9e69452a
#
_entry.id   1ba328f5f63215ad253ab32c9e69452a
#
_cell.length_a   1.000
_cell.length_b   1.000
_cell.length_c   1.000
_cell.angle_alpha   90.00
_cell.angle_beta   90.00
_cell.angle_gamma   90.00
#
_symmetry.space_group_name_H-M   'P 1'
#
loop_
_entity.id
_entity.type
_entity.pdbx_description
1 polymer ?
#
loop_
_entity_poly.entity_id
_entity_poly.type
_entity_poly.pdbx_seq_one_letter_code
_entity_poly.pdbx_strand_id
1 'polypeptide(L)'
;MTEEDNEATITESKKELSKGQQAKKEFLDKGNKLPLCVNEGCNNDVVVREWKYWSFKSECGRCINARKKGLKIPDVKIHKKDFCENNDGHLGFLCPVKTNLWKDFLESLDLDHLDGDHMNNTPDNVKTYCKLCHNRKSKDTGDWNSNKPSRRDID
;
A
#
# COMPACT_ATOMS: atom_id res chain seq x y z
N MET A 1 12.62 -53.91 39.15
CA MET A 1 12.78 -53.27 37.84
C MET A 1 11.77 -52.17 37.78
N THR A 2 12.21 -50.98 38.08
CA THR A 2 11.40 -49.76 38.10
C THR A 2 11.68 -49.02 36.81
N GLU A 3 10.64 -48.92 35.94
CA GLU A 3 10.65 -48.08 34.75
C GLU A 3 10.46 -46.64 35.18
N GLU A 4 11.51 -45.81 35.01
CA GLU A 4 11.45 -44.37 35.20
C GLU A 4 10.93 -43.74 33.91
N ASP A 5 9.67 -43.27 33.95
CA ASP A 5 9.08 -42.44 32.88
C ASP A 5 9.77 -41.11 32.80
N ASN A 6 10.55 -40.92 31.72
CA ASN A 6 11.25 -39.69 31.43
C ASN A 6 10.31 -38.75 30.66
N GLU A 7 9.52 -37.98 31.40
CA GLU A 7 8.60 -36.99 30.87
C GLU A 7 9.44 -35.75 30.43
N ALA A 8 9.78 -35.73 29.14
CA ALA A 8 10.46 -34.60 28.54
C ALA A 8 9.51 -33.39 28.42
N THR A 9 9.62 -32.47 29.36
CA THR A 9 8.89 -31.20 29.35
C THR A 9 9.41 -30.34 28.20
N ILE A 10 8.68 -30.32 27.08
CA ILE A 10 8.96 -29.42 25.97
C ILE A 10 8.51 -28.02 26.39
N THR A 11 9.46 -27.21 26.86
CA THR A 11 9.25 -25.79 27.07
C THR A 11 9.25 -25.09 25.72
N GLU A 12 8.08 -24.88 25.12
CA GLU A 12 7.91 -24.00 23.98
C GLU A 12 8.27 -22.57 24.40
N SER A 13 9.46 -22.11 24.01
CA SER A 13 9.85 -20.72 24.16
C SER A 13 8.93 -19.86 23.28
N LYS A 14 7.96 -19.18 23.87
CA LYS A 14 7.12 -18.19 23.19
C LYS A 14 8.01 -17.08 22.69
N LYS A 15 8.37 -17.13 21.40
CA LYS A 15 9.14 -16.09 20.72
C LYS A 15 8.33 -14.78 20.77
N GLU A 16 8.84 -13.76 21.45
CA GLU A 16 8.19 -12.45 21.48
C GLU A 16 7.99 -11.90 20.07
N LEU A 17 6.79 -11.39 19.81
CA LEU A 17 6.46 -10.78 18.53
C LEU A 17 7.28 -9.50 18.34
N SER A 18 7.82 -9.29 17.14
CA SER A 18 8.42 -8.00 16.79
C SER A 18 7.38 -6.87 16.88
N LYS A 19 7.83 -5.62 17.04
CA LYS A 19 6.93 -4.44 17.10
C LYS A 19 5.96 -4.39 15.91
N GLY A 20 6.41 -4.74 14.70
CA GLY A 20 5.56 -4.79 13.52
C GLY A 20 4.51 -5.90 13.59
N GLN A 21 4.84 -7.07 14.13
CA GLN A 21 3.89 -8.17 14.32
C GLN A 21 2.86 -7.86 15.40
N GLN A 22 3.26 -7.18 16.48
CA GLN A 22 2.36 -6.70 17.52
C GLN A 22 1.36 -5.68 16.96
N ALA A 23 1.84 -4.68 16.22
CA ALA A 23 0.99 -3.68 15.58
C ALA A 23 0.02 -4.29 14.54
N LYS A 24 0.49 -5.29 13.77
CA LYS A 24 -0.38 -6.05 12.85
C LYS A 24 -1.48 -6.77 13.62
N LYS A 25 -1.11 -7.44 14.71
CA LYS A 25 -2.07 -8.16 15.56
C LYS A 25 -3.11 -7.21 16.13
N GLU A 26 -2.71 -6.08 16.70
CA GLU A 26 -3.63 -5.05 17.20
C GLU A 26 -4.60 -4.55 16.14
N PHE A 27 -4.10 -4.29 14.92
CA PHE A 27 -4.92 -3.85 13.79
C PHE A 27 -6.02 -4.87 13.45
N LEU A 28 -5.65 -6.15 13.38
CA LEU A 28 -6.58 -7.24 13.08
C LEU A 28 -7.55 -7.53 14.24
N ASP A 29 -7.08 -7.48 15.49
CA ASP A 29 -7.88 -7.71 16.68
C ASP A 29 -8.99 -6.65 16.86
N LYS A 30 -8.79 -5.45 16.31
CA LYS A 30 -9.81 -4.39 16.22
C LYS A 30 -10.84 -4.63 15.11
N GLY A 31 -10.80 -5.78 14.44
CA GLY A 31 -11.71 -6.13 13.35
C GLY A 31 -11.36 -5.52 11.99
N ASN A 32 -10.25 -4.81 11.88
CA ASN A 32 -9.81 -4.25 10.61
C ASN A 32 -9.27 -5.34 9.67
N LYS A 33 -9.37 -5.10 8.36
CA LYS A 33 -8.79 -5.96 7.32
C LYS A 33 -7.82 -5.14 6.49
N LEU A 34 -6.72 -5.75 6.07
CA LEU A 34 -5.83 -5.12 5.11
C LEU A 34 -6.54 -4.95 3.77
N PRO A 35 -6.33 -3.82 3.07
CA PRO A 35 -6.81 -3.67 1.72
C PRO A 35 -6.19 -4.72 0.80
N LEU A 36 -6.94 -5.12 -0.22
CA LEU A 36 -6.41 -5.99 -1.27
C LEU A 36 -5.60 -5.17 -2.28
N CYS A 37 -4.66 -5.84 -2.95
CA CYS A 37 -3.89 -5.28 -4.05
C CYS A 37 -4.81 -4.71 -5.13
N VAL A 38 -4.52 -3.48 -5.60
CA VAL A 38 -5.34 -2.78 -6.60
C VAL A 38 -5.29 -3.44 -7.99
N ASN A 39 -4.33 -4.31 -8.23
CA ASN A 39 -4.18 -4.99 -9.52
C ASN A 39 -5.30 -6.01 -9.73
N GLU A 40 -6.05 -5.89 -10.83
CA GLU A 40 -7.13 -6.78 -11.20
C GLU A 40 -6.64 -8.24 -11.26
N GLY A 41 -7.39 -9.16 -10.65
CA GLY A 41 -7.02 -10.58 -10.54
C GLY A 41 -6.05 -10.91 -9.42
N CYS A 42 -5.58 -9.92 -8.63
CA CYS A 42 -4.70 -10.14 -7.49
C CYS A 42 -5.46 -10.04 -6.16
N ASN A 43 -5.47 -11.13 -5.39
CA ASN A 43 -6.16 -11.21 -4.10
C ASN A 43 -5.21 -11.15 -2.90
N ASN A 44 -3.99 -10.67 -3.08
CA ASN A 44 -3.03 -10.53 -1.99
C ASN A 44 -3.24 -9.22 -1.24
N ASP A 45 -2.94 -9.23 0.06
CA ASP A 45 -2.91 -8.03 0.88
C ASP A 45 -1.82 -7.06 0.40
N VAL A 46 -2.07 -5.77 0.55
CA VAL A 46 -1.11 -4.71 0.24
C VAL A 46 0.10 -4.72 1.17
N VAL A 47 1.18 -4.08 0.72
CA VAL A 47 2.36 -3.85 1.58
C VAL A 47 2.06 -2.75 2.58
N VAL A 48 2.30 -3.03 3.85
CA VAL A 48 2.24 -2.04 4.92
C VAL A 48 3.51 -1.20 4.89
N ARG A 49 3.37 0.11 4.87
CA ARG A 49 4.47 1.07 5.03
C ARG A 49 4.72 1.35 6.50
N GLU A 50 3.66 1.73 7.21
CA GLU A 50 3.75 2.04 8.62
C GLU A 50 2.42 1.75 9.33
N TRP A 51 2.48 0.93 10.39
CA TRP A 51 1.30 0.53 11.16
C TRP A 51 0.71 1.68 11.98
N LYS A 52 1.57 2.53 12.55
CA LYS A 52 1.15 3.64 13.41
C LYS A 52 0.14 4.57 12.74
N TYR A 53 0.34 4.81 11.43
CA TYR A 53 -0.52 5.73 10.65
C TYR A 53 -1.43 4.99 9.67
N TRP A 54 -1.48 3.65 9.74
CA TRP A 54 -2.20 2.81 8.79
C TRP A 54 -1.89 3.16 7.33
N SER A 55 -0.62 3.38 7.09
CA SER A 55 -0.12 3.73 5.77
C SER A 55 0.21 2.48 4.99
N PHE A 56 -0.46 2.30 3.86
CA PHE A 56 -0.31 1.14 2.99
C PHE A 56 0.08 1.56 1.57
N LYS A 57 0.74 0.65 0.85
CA LYS A 57 0.88 0.77 -0.61
C LYS A 57 -0.41 0.31 -1.27
N SER A 58 -0.60 0.68 -2.54
CA SER A 58 -1.74 0.19 -3.31
C SER A 58 -1.53 -1.22 -3.87
N GLU A 59 -0.29 -1.70 -3.91
CA GLU A 59 0.09 -3.00 -4.46
C GLU A 59 0.67 -3.94 -3.40
N CYS A 60 0.50 -5.25 -3.60
CA CYS A 60 1.19 -6.27 -2.83
C CYS A 60 2.67 -6.41 -3.25
N GLY A 61 3.50 -7.02 -2.41
CA GLY A 61 4.93 -7.20 -2.66
C GLY A 61 5.22 -8.00 -3.93
N ARG A 62 4.40 -9.03 -4.24
CA ARG A 62 4.54 -9.82 -5.48
C ARG A 62 4.38 -8.97 -6.73
N CYS A 63 3.33 -8.15 -6.79
CA CYS A 63 3.06 -7.27 -7.94
C CYS A 63 4.12 -6.18 -8.09
N ILE A 64 4.55 -5.55 -6.99
CA ILE A 64 5.64 -4.56 -7.01
C ILE A 64 6.93 -5.17 -7.57
N ASN A 65 7.32 -6.34 -7.09
CA ASN A 65 8.55 -7.00 -7.54
C ASN A 65 8.47 -7.44 -9.00
N ALA A 66 7.35 -8.01 -9.43
CA ALA A 66 7.14 -8.41 -10.82
C ALA A 66 7.22 -7.20 -11.76
N ARG A 67 6.53 -6.10 -11.42
CA ARG A 67 6.55 -4.87 -12.22
C ARG A 67 7.96 -4.27 -12.32
N LYS A 68 8.71 -4.21 -11.21
CA LYS A 68 10.10 -3.72 -11.21
C LYS A 68 11.04 -4.56 -12.08
N LYS A 69 10.79 -5.85 -12.17
CA LYS A 69 11.59 -6.79 -12.98
C LYS A 69 11.07 -6.96 -14.41
N GLY A 70 10.00 -6.27 -14.80
CA GLY A 70 9.35 -6.45 -16.10
C GLY A 70 8.72 -7.83 -16.30
N LEU A 71 8.38 -8.53 -15.20
CA LEU A 71 7.78 -9.86 -15.25
C LEU A 71 6.25 -9.75 -15.30
N LYS A 72 5.63 -10.64 -16.07
CA LYS A 72 4.17 -10.80 -16.10
C LYS A 72 3.75 -11.80 -15.01
N ILE A 73 2.63 -11.51 -14.36
CA ILE A 73 1.96 -12.44 -13.46
C ILE A 73 0.73 -12.95 -14.21
N PRO A 74 0.56 -14.28 -14.39
CA PRO A 74 -0.64 -14.84 -15.02
C PRO A 74 -1.91 -14.31 -14.32
N ASP A 75 -2.92 -14.00 -15.10
CA ASP A 75 -4.24 -13.54 -14.64
C ASP A 75 -4.27 -12.25 -13.82
N VAL A 76 -3.14 -11.54 -13.74
CA VAL A 76 -3.04 -10.25 -13.03
C VAL A 76 -2.78 -9.12 -14.03
N LYS A 77 -3.68 -8.14 -14.02
CA LYS A 77 -3.55 -6.92 -14.83
C LYS A 77 -3.04 -5.77 -13.95
N ILE A 78 -1.88 -5.25 -14.29
CA ILE A 78 -1.26 -4.13 -13.54
C ILE A 78 -2.10 -2.87 -13.71
N HIS A 79 -2.48 -2.27 -12.57
CA HIS A 79 -3.29 -1.05 -12.52
C HIS A 79 -2.48 0.21 -12.83
N LYS A 80 -1.22 0.27 -12.38
CA LYS A 80 -0.34 1.41 -12.60
C LYS A 80 -0.15 1.68 -14.10
N LYS A 81 -0.44 2.91 -14.51
CA LYS A 81 -0.27 3.37 -15.90
C LYS A 81 1.19 3.74 -16.17
N ASP A 82 1.52 3.83 -17.45
CA ASP A 82 2.80 4.34 -17.95
C ASP A 82 2.73 5.84 -18.31
N PHE A 83 1.77 6.58 -17.75
CA PHE A 83 1.59 8.02 -17.91
C PHE A 83 0.94 8.63 -16.67
N CYS A 84 1.01 9.96 -16.54
CA CYS A 84 0.33 10.69 -15.47
C CYS A 84 -1.15 10.86 -15.81
N GLU A 85 -2.05 10.33 -14.98
CA GLU A 85 -3.51 10.39 -15.22
C GLU A 85 -4.09 11.80 -15.05
N ASN A 86 -3.37 12.76 -14.43
CA ASN A 86 -3.81 14.17 -14.35
C ASN A 86 -3.59 14.97 -15.65
N ASN A 87 -3.44 14.30 -16.78
CA ASN A 87 -3.35 14.95 -18.08
C ASN A 87 -4.66 15.62 -18.51
N ASP A 88 -5.78 15.19 -17.94
CA ASP A 88 -7.13 15.76 -18.12
C ASP A 88 -7.47 16.89 -17.14
N GLY A 89 -6.63 17.13 -16.14
CA GLY A 89 -6.81 18.20 -15.16
C GLY A 89 -7.80 17.92 -14.04
N HIS A 90 -8.18 16.65 -13.80
CA HIS A 90 -9.16 16.30 -12.76
C HIS A 90 -8.75 16.69 -11.33
N LEU A 91 -7.46 17.00 -11.08
CA LEU A 91 -6.99 17.55 -9.80
C LEU A 91 -7.21 19.07 -9.66
N GLY A 92 -7.91 19.72 -10.60
CA GLY A 92 -8.10 21.17 -10.64
C GLY A 92 -6.96 21.94 -11.31
N PHE A 93 -5.98 21.27 -11.85
CA PHE A 93 -4.87 21.81 -12.64
C PHE A 93 -4.39 20.76 -13.64
N LEU A 94 -3.87 21.20 -14.77
CA LEU A 94 -3.28 20.29 -15.77
C LEU A 94 -1.90 19.82 -15.32
N CYS A 95 -1.56 18.59 -15.66
CA CYS A 95 -0.19 18.10 -15.48
C CYS A 95 0.78 19.02 -16.25
N PRO A 96 1.81 19.60 -15.58
CA PRO A 96 2.75 20.50 -16.25
C PRO A 96 3.73 19.75 -17.15
N VAL A 97 3.83 18.43 -17.01
CA VAL A 97 4.77 17.61 -17.79
C VAL A 97 4.09 17.13 -19.06
N LYS A 98 4.53 17.64 -20.18
CA LYS A 98 4.11 17.24 -21.52
C LYS A 98 5.17 16.32 -22.13
N THR A 99 5.05 15.03 -21.91
CA THR A 99 6.00 14.05 -22.47
C THR A 99 5.32 12.72 -22.78
N ASN A 100 5.82 12.05 -23.79
CA ASN A 100 5.53 10.65 -24.12
C ASN A 100 6.65 9.70 -23.62
N LEU A 101 7.64 10.25 -22.90
CA LEU A 101 8.83 9.51 -22.44
C LEU A 101 8.62 8.82 -21.08
N TRP A 102 7.40 8.79 -20.53
CA TRP A 102 7.13 8.15 -19.24
C TRP A 102 7.59 6.69 -19.16
N LYS A 103 7.62 5.99 -20.29
CA LYS A 103 8.09 4.59 -20.35
C LYS A 103 9.54 4.46 -19.92
N ASP A 104 10.36 5.49 -20.14
CA ASP A 104 11.78 5.52 -19.79
C ASP A 104 11.99 6.02 -18.34
N PHE A 105 10.94 6.56 -17.71
CA PHE A 105 10.99 7.16 -16.37
C PHE A 105 9.84 6.68 -15.48
N LEU A 106 9.51 5.39 -15.52
CA LEU A 106 8.38 4.81 -14.75
C LEU A 106 8.52 4.99 -13.23
N GLU A 107 9.73 5.13 -12.72
CA GLU A 107 10.02 5.46 -11.31
C GLU A 107 9.59 6.88 -10.91
N SER A 108 9.36 7.76 -11.90
CA SER A 108 8.84 9.12 -11.70
C SER A 108 7.31 9.15 -11.55
N LEU A 109 6.66 7.99 -11.68
CA LEU A 109 5.23 7.81 -11.53
C LEU A 109 4.93 7.05 -10.24
N ASP A 110 3.98 7.55 -9.46
CA ASP A 110 3.50 6.91 -8.23
C ASP A 110 2.02 6.51 -8.35
N LEU A 111 1.63 5.46 -7.62
CA LEU A 111 0.22 5.22 -7.33
C LEU A 111 -0.17 5.99 -6.07
N ASP A 112 -1.29 6.70 -6.12
CA ASP A 112 -1.79 7.53 -5.04
C ASP A 112 -3.31 7.42 -4.90
N HIS A 113 -3.81 7.58 -3.67
CA HIS A 113 -5.23 7.54 -3.35
C HIS A 113 -5.85 8.93 -3.52
N LEU A 114 -6.91 9.04 -4.33
CA LEU A 114 -7.58 10.33 -4.59
C LEU A 114 -8.08 11.01 -3.32
N ASP A 115 -8.71 10.24 -2.45
CA ASP A 115 -9.28 10.71 -1.19
C ASP A 115 -8.26 10.78 -0.04
N GLY A 116 -7.01 10.33 -0.26
CA GLY A 116 -5.97 10.23 0.76
C GLY A 116 -6.21 9.11 1.79
N ASP A 117 -7.23 8.27 1.62
CA ASP A 117 -7.47 7.12 2.48
C ASP A 117 -6.86 5.84 1.91
N HIS A 118 -5.78 5.39 2.52
CA HIS A 118 -5.07 4.17 2.11
C HIS A 118 -5.89 2.88 2.31
N MET A 119 -6.97 2.93 3.09
CA MET A 119 -7.89 1.80 3.26
C MET A 119 -8.83 1.65 2.06
N ASN A 120 -9.13 2.75 1.36
CA ASN A 120 -9.93 2.75 0.14
C ASN A 120 -9.06 2.45 -1.09
N ASN A 121 -8.61 1.20 -1.22
CA ASN A 121 -7.71 0.77 -2.29
C ASN A 121 -8.46 0.23 -3.51
N THR A 122 -9.55 0.89 -3.87
CA THR A 122 -10.33 0.55 -5.08
C THR A 122 -9.68 1.10 -6.34
N PRO A 123 -9.84 0.45 -7.51
CA PRO A 123 -9.26 0.93 -8.77
C PRO A 123 -9.69 2.36 -9.16
N ASP A 124 -10.91 2.76 -8.80
CA ASP A 124 -11.42 4.10 -9.10
C ASP A 124 -10.76 5.18 -8.23
N ASN A 125 -10.37 4.83 -7.00
CA ASN A 125 -9.73 5.73 -6.05
C ASN A 125 -8.20 5.78 -6.19
N VAL A 126 -7.58 4.80 -6.83
CA VAL A 126 -6.12 4.76 -6.99
C VAL A 126 -5.74 5.20 -8.40
N LYS A 127 -4.91 6.24 -8.49
CA LYS A 127 -4.47 6.84 -9.74
C LYS A 127 -2.96 6.89 -9.85
N THR A 128 -2.48 6.94 -11.09
CA THR A 128 -1.05 7.10 -11.38
C THR A 128 -0.73 8.56 -11.61
N TYR A 129 0.15 9.14 -10.78
CA TYR A 129 0.59 10.52 -10.91
C TYR A 129 2.09 10.64 -11.06
N CYS A 130 2.55 11.62 -11.82
CA CYS A 130 3.94 12.03 -11.77
C CYS A 130 4.24 12.71 -10.42
N LYS A 131 5.51 12.75 -10.03
CA LYS A 131 5.96 13.33 -8.75
C LYS A 131 5.46 14.77 -8.54
N LEU A 132 5.39 15.57 -9.61
CA LEU A 132 4.91 16.95 -9.52
C LEU A 132 3.42 17.03 -9.20
N CYS A 133 2.59 16.25 -9.90
CA CYS A 133 1.15 16.20 -9.65
C CYS A 133 0.84 15.61 -8.27
N HIS A 134 1.53 14.53 -7.88
CA HIS A 134 1.39 13.90 -6.58
C HIS A 134 1.75 14.89 -5.46
N ASN A 135 2.90 15.55 -5.53
CA ASN A 135 3.33 16.52 -4.52
C ASN A 135 2.36 17.71 -4.41
N ARG A 136 1.88 18.25 -5.53
CA ARG A 136 0.92 19.35 -5.52
C ARG A 136 -0.41 18.93 -4.93
N LYS A 137 -0.96 17.78 -5.34
CA LYS A 137 -2.18 17.23 -4.74
C LYS A 137 -2.03 17.10 -3.23
N SER A 138 -0.97 16.45 -2.76
CA SER A 138 -0.72 16.25 -1.33
C SER A 138 -0.60 17.57 -0.56
N LYS A 139 -0.04 18.61 -1.17
CA LYS A 139 0.02 19.95 -0.59
C LYS A 139 -1.38 20.58 -0.51
N ASP A 140 -2.15 20.52 -1.58
CA ASP A 140 -3.47 21.15 -1.69
C ASP A 140 -4.49 20.46 -0.77
N THR A 141 -4.42 19.13 -0.61
CA THR A 141 -5.25 18.32 0.28
C THR A 141 -4.73 18.29 1.72
N GLY A 142 -3.46 18.63 1.93
CA GLY A 142 -2.77 18.56 3.22
C GLY A 142 -2.53 17.14 3.70
N ASP A 143 -2.38 16.16 2.79
CA ASP A 143 -2.16 14.75 3.11
C ASP A 143 -0.89 14.48 3.93
N TRP A 144 0.09 15.39 3.88
CA TRP A 144 1.34 15.31 4.63
C TRP A 144 1.34 16.11 5.95
N ASN A 145 0.21 16.70 6.31
CA ASN A 145 0.10 17.41 7.58
C ASN A 145 -0.15 16.39 8.70
N SER A 146 0.93 15.98 9.40
CA SER A 146 0.88 15.05 10.52
C SER A 146 0.00 15.49 11.70
N ASN A 147 -0.43 16.75 11.71
CA ASN A 147 -1.31 17.32 12.74
C ASN A 147 -2.81 17.26 12.37
N LYS A 148 -3.15 16.79 11.17
CA LYS A 148 -4.57 16.50 10.88
C LYS A 148 -4.95 15.21 11.60
N PRO A 149 -6.08 15.19 12.34
CA PRO A 149 -6.68 13.94 12.80
C PRO A 149 -6.89 13.06 11.56
N SER A 150 -6.57 11.77 11.69
CA SER A 150 -6.87 10.85 10.60
C SER A 150 -8.36 10.95 10.32
N ARG A 151 -8.79 10.86 9.05
CA ARG A 151 -10.22 10.89 8.70
C ARG A 151 -11.05 9.82 9.43
N ARG A 152 -10.38 8.90 10.13
CA ARG A 152 -10.94 7.82 10.94
C ARG A 152 -11.20 8.21 12.39
N ASP A 153 -10.67 9.36 12.82
CA ASP A 153 -10.87 9.90 14.17
C ASP A 153 -12.01 10.94 14.22
N ILE A 154 -12.74 11.10 13.10
CA ILE A 154 -13.89 12.01 12.97
C ILE A 154 -15.16 11.13 12.86
N ASP A 155 -15.47 10.44 13.95
CA ASP A 155 -16.80 9.88 14.25
C ASP A 155 -17.22 10.29 15.65
#